data_9484edbf7726ea4d22557346bc5c113b
#
_entry.id   9484edbf7726ea4d22557346bc5c113b
#
_cell.length_a   1.000
_cell.length_b   1.000
_cell.length_c   1.000
_cell.angle_alpha   90.00
_cell.angle_beta   90.00
_cell.angle_gamma   90.00
#
_symmetry.space_group_name_H-M   'P 1'
#
loop_
_entity.id
_entity.type
_entity.pdbx_description
1 polymer ?
#
loop_
_entity_poly.entity_id
_entity_poly.type
_entity_poly.pdbx_seq_one_letter_code
_entity_poly.pdbx_strand_id
1 'polypeptide(L)'
;MSEKLIRLSNLSMTFEDGETILDGINLYINNKEFLTLLGPSGCGKTTTLRIIGGFLTPTSGDVFFNGQRINDVPSYKRKINTVFQRYALFPHLDVYDNIAFGLRLAKLSEEEIDERVTEMLEIVSLKGFENRRVTSLSGGQQQRVAIAR
;
A
#
# COMPACT_ATOMS: atom_id res chain seq x y z
N MET A 1 12.13 14.33 -19.95
CA MET A 1 11.18 13.19 -19.95
C MET A 1 10.90 12.86 -18.51
N SER A 2 9.63 12.80 -18.08
CA SER A 2 9.30 12.39 -16.71
C SER A 2 9.72 10.92 -16.51
N GLU A 3 10.42 10.65 -15.42
CA GLU A 3 10.91 9.31 -15.08
C GLU A 3 9.70 8.42 -14.71
N LYS A 4 9.52 7.31 -15.43
CA LYS A 4 8.45 6.35 -15.16
C LYS A 4 8.75 5.59 -13.88
N LEU A 5 8.01 5.88 -12.82
CA LEU A 5 8.15 5.23 -11.52
C LEU A 5 7.65 3.79 -11.57
N ILE A 6 6.43 3.58 -12.11
CA ILE A 6 5.83 2.24 -12.28
C ILE A 6 5.51 2.05 -13.76
N ARG A 7 5.74 0.85 -14.28
CA ARG A 7 5.31 0.45 -15.61
C ARG A 7 4.79 -0.98 -15.58
N LEU A 8 3.60 -1.16 -16.12
CA LEU A 8 3.00 -2.46 -16.44
C LEU A 8 3.15 -2.69 -17.94
N SER A 9 3.59 -3.87 -18.34
CA SER A 9 3.81 -4.23 -19.74
C SER A 9 3.11 -5.55 -20.05
N ASN A 10 2.10 -5.49 -20.93
CA ASN A 10 1.28 -6.63 -21.36
C ASN A 10 0.81 -7.50 -20.17
N LEU A 11 0.36 -6.85 -19.09
CA LEU A 11 0.01 -7.51 -17.85
C LEU A 11 -1.32 -8.24 -17.98
N SER A 12 -1.32 -9.54 -17.75
CA SER A 12 -2.55 -10.36 -17.74
C SER A 12 -2.67 -11.13 -16.43
N MET A 13 -3.92 -11.33 -16.00
CA MET A 13 -4.25 -12.12 -14.81
C MET A 13 -5.50 -12.95 -15.06
N THR A 14 -5.32 -14.25 -15.02
CA THR A 14 -6.39 -15.27 -15.07
C THR A 14 -6.34 -16.06 -13.78
N PHE A 15 -7.47 -16.18 -13.08
CA PHE A 15 -7.58 -16.97 -11.86
C PHE A 15 -7.75 -18.46 -12.15
N GLU A 16 -7.65 -19.29 -11.13
CA GLU A 16 -7.72 -20.76 -11.24
C GLU A 16 -9.07 -21.26 -11.80
N ASP A 17 -10.14 -20.52 -11.61
CA ASP A 17 -11.48 -20.77 -12.17
C ASP A 17 -11.58 -20.46 -13.67
N GLY A 18 -10.51 -19.95 -14.28
CA GLY A 18 -10.43 -19.56 -15.68
C GLY A 18 -10.91 -18.13 -15.98
N GLU A 19 -11.36 -17.37 -14.98
CA GLU A 19 -11.77 -15.99 -15.17
C GLU A 19 -10.56 -15.09 -15.44
N THR A 20 -10.55 -14.42 -16.60
CA THR A 20 -9.52 -13.43 -16.97
C THR A 20 -9.97 -12.04 -16.54
N ILE A 21 -9.30 -11.48 -15.54
CA ILE A 21 -9.61 -10.15 -14.99
C ILE A 21 -8.77 -9.05 -15.62
N LEU A 22 -7.54 -9.36 -16.03
CA LEU A 22 -6.67 -8.42 -16.76
C LEU A 22 -6.19 -9.10 -18.02
N ASP A 23 -6.25 -8.39 -19.14
CA ASP A 23 -5.81 -8.88 -20.44
C ASP A 23 -4.94 -7.85 -21.14
N GLY A 24 -3.62 -8.12 -21.20
CA GLY A 24 -2.64 -7.32 -21.91
C GLY A 24 -2.52 -5.85 -21.45
N ILE A 25 -2.75 -5.55 -20.19
CA ILE A 25 -2.77 -4.18 -19.67
C ILE A 25 -1.39 -3.53 -19.78
N ASN A 26 -1.37 -2.35 -20.39
CA ASN A 26 -0.21 -1.48 -20.45
C ASN A 26 -0.52 -0.17 -19.73
N LEU A 27 0.27 0.16 -18.71
CA LEU A 27 0.09 1.34 -17.87
C LEU A 27 1.45 1.85 -17.42
N TYR A 28 1.59 3.15 -17.30
CA TYR A 28 2.75 3.74 -16.61
C TYR A 28 2.30 4.85 -15.66
N ILE A 29 3.07 5.03 -14.60
CA ILE A 29 2.89 6.07 -13.60
C ILE A 29 4.23 6.79 -13.49
N ASN A 30 4.21 8.11 -13.67
CA ASN A 30 5.41 8.92 -13.55
C ASN A 30 5.72 9.23 -12.07
N ASN A 31 6.95 9.62 -11.80
CA ASN A 31 7.32 10.09 -10.47
C ASN A 31 6.49 11.34 -10.11
N LYS A 32 5.98 11.38 -8.87
CA LYS A 32 5.10 12.45 -8.34
C LYS A 32 3.76 12.60 -9.06
N GLU A 33 3.32 11.63 -9.83
CA GLU A 33 2.02 11.61 -10.49
C GLU A 33 0.93 11.10 -9.55
N PHE A 34 -0.24 11.73 -9.58
CA PHE A 34 -1.45 11.23 -8.98
C PHE A 34 -2.31 10.55 -10.05
N LEU A 35 -2.41 9.23 -9.99
CA LEU A 35 -3.19 8.43 -10.94
C LEU A 35 -4.45 7.87 -10.26
N THR A 36 -5.59 7.99 -10.94
CA THR A 36 -6.85 7.38 -10.49
C THR A 36 -7.28 6.27 -11.45
N LEU A 37 -7.52 5.07 -10.92
CA LEU A 37 -8.13 3.95 -11.65
C LEU A 37 -9.65 4.00 -11.46
N LEU A 38 -10.39 4.26 -12.54
CA LEU A 38 -11.85 4.31 -12.54
C LEU A 38 -12.44 3.10 -13.28
N GLY A 39 -13.62 2.68 -12.88
CA GLY A 39 -14.36 1.59 -13.51
C GLY A 39 -15.32 0.89 -12.55
N PRO A 40 -16.22 0.04 -13.09
CA PRO A 40 -17.20 -0.71 -12.29
C PRO A 40 -16.52 -1.72 -11.35
N SER A 41 -17.31 -2.30 -10.44
CA SER A 41 -16.84 -3.42 -9.61
C SER A 41 -16.44 -4.60 -10.50
N GLY A 42 -15.36 -5.29 -10.15
CA GLY A 42 -14.87 -6.46 -10.91
C GLY A 42 -13.94 -6.13 -12.11
N CYS A 43 -13.80 -4.88 -12.55
CA CYS A 43 -12.97 -4.54 -13.71
C CYS A 43 -11.43 -4.57 -13.47
N GLY A 44 -10.94 -5.21 -12.43
CA GLY A 44 -9.51 -5.45 -12.24
C GLY A 44 -8.71 -4.38 -11.47
N LYS A 45 -9.32 -3.26 -11.00
CA LYS A 45 -8.60 -2.20 -10.25
C LYS A 45 -7.83 -2.72 -9.05
N THR A 46 -8.52 -3.43 -8.17
CA THR A 46 -7.91 -4.02 -6.97
C THR A 46 -6.87 -5.08 -7.33
N THR A 47 -7.12 -5.88 -8.37
CA THR A 47 -6.19 -6.90 -8.86
C THR A 47 -4.90 -6.24 -9.36
N THR A 48 -5.01 -5.17 -10.15
CA THR A 48 -3.86 -4.38 -10.62
C THR A 48 -3.04 -3.84 -9.44
N LEU A 49 -3.69 -3.22 -8.45
CA LEU A 49 -3.00 -2.70 -7.26
C LEU A 49 -2.33 -3.81 -6.44
N ARG A 50 -2.98 -4.98 -6.30
CA ARG A 50 -2.40 -6.14 -5.61
C ARG A 50 -1.17 -6.70 -6.32
N ILE A 51 -1.19 -6.72 -7.66
CA ILE A 51 -0.03 -7.14 -8.46
C ILE A 51 1.12 -6.13 -8.30
N ILE A 52 0.85 -4.83 -8.37
CA ILE A 52 1.85 -3.78 -8.13
C ILE A 52 2.44 -3.91 -6.72
N GLY A 53 1.60 -4.13 -5.71
CA GLY A 53 2.02 -4.31 -4.32
C GLY A 53 2.73 -5.65 -4.02
N GLY A 54 2.72 -6.61 -4.95
CA GLY A 54 3.33 -7.93 -4.77
C GLY A 54 2.52 -8.91 -3.93
N PHE A 55 1.21 -8.70 -3.84
CA PHE A 55 0.27 -9.61 -3.17
C PHE A 55 -0.34 -10.63 -4.14
N LEU A 56 -0.18 -10.42 -5.44
CA LEU A 56 -0.55 -11.35 -6.51
C LEU A 56 0.56 -11.38 -7.55
N THR A 57 0.80 -12.57 -8.11
CA THR A 57 1.70 -12.76 -9.25
C THR A 57 0.84 -12.76 -10.53
N PRO A 58 1.15 -11.96 -11.54
CA PRO A 58 0.40 -11.97 -12.80
C PRO A 58 0.60 -13.31 -13.53
N THR A 59 -0.38 -13.70 -14.33
CA THR A 59 -0.28 -14.89 -15.21
C THR A 59 0.74 -14.67 -16.31
N SER A 60 0.81 -13.45 -16.85
CA SER A 60 1.82 -13.04 -17.83
C SER A 60 2.07 -11.53 -17.79
N GLY A 61 3.11 -11.10 -18.49
CA GLY A 61 3.54 -9.70 -18.51
C GLY A 61 4.41 -9.30 -17.33
N ASP A 62 4.81 -8.05 -17.30
CA ASP A 62 5.84 -7.56 -16.38
C ASP A 62 5.43 -6.29 -15.64
N VAL A 63 5.90 -6.21 -14.40
CA VAL A 63 5.81 -5.03 -13.53
C VAL A 63 7.20 -4.50 -13.30
N PHE A 64 7.39 -3.21 -13.54
CA PHE A 64 8.65 -2.51 -13.30
C PHE A 64 8.46 -1.38 -12.29
N PHE A 65 9.44 -1.22 -11.41
CA PHE A 65 9.58 -0.10 -10.48
C PHE A 65 10.96 0.53 -10.67
N ASN A 66 11.02 1.83 -10.98
CA ASN A 66 12.27 2.53 -11.33
C ASN A 66 13.10 1.78 -12.39
N GLY A 67 12.45 1.27 -13.43
CA GLY A 67 13.10 0.52 -14.51
C GLY A 67 13.50 -0.91 -14.18
N GLN A 68 13.42 -1.34 -12.92
CA GLN A 68 13.73 -2.71 -12.51
C GLN A 68 12.46 -3.58 -12.52
N ARG A 69 12.54 -4.78 -13.09
CA ARG A 69 11.47 -5.77 -13.04
C ARG A 69 11.29 -6.27 -11.60
N ILE A 70 10.04 -6.25 -11.11
CA ILE A 70 9.74 -6.59 -9.71
C ILE A 70 8.75 -7.76 -9.55
N ASN A 71 8.45 -8.53 -10.60
CA ASN A 71 7.51 -9.66 -10.51
C ASN A 71 7.89 -10.62 -9.38
N ASP A 72 9.19 -10.96 -9.28
CA ASP A 72 9.73 -11.94 -8.34
C ASP A 72 10.15 -11.33 -6.99
N VAL A 73 9.94 -10.01 -6.81
CA VAL A 73 10.25 -9.31 -5.56
C VAL A 73 9.05 -9.43 -4.62
N PRO A 74 9.19 -10.05 -3.45
CA PRO A 74 8.09 -10.19 -2.49
C PRO A 74 7.62 -8.83 -1.97
N SER A 75 6.34 -8.73 -1.57
CA SER A 75 5.69 -7.48 -1.17
C SER A 75 6.48 -6.69 -0.12
N TYR A 76 7.01 -7.36 0.91
CA TYR A 76 7.75 -6.72 2.01
C TYR A 76 9.13 -6.14 1.60
N LYS A 77 9.63 -6.47 0.40
CA LYS A 77 10.87 -5.90 -0.17
C LYS A 77 10.59 -4.81 -1.21
N ARG A 78 9.33 -4.63 -1.62
CA ARG A 78 8.95 -3.57 -2.55
C ARG A 78 8.91 -2.23 -1.83
N LYS A 79 9.50 -1.20 -2.43
CA LYS A 79 9.41 0.19 -1.91
C LYS A 79 8.08 0.83 -2.31
N ILE A 80 6.98 0.15 -1.99
CA ILE A 80 5.60 0.52 -2.34
C ILE A 80 4.75 0.30 -1.10
N ASN A 81 4.03 1.32 -0.66
CA ASN A 81 3.07 1.23 0.43
C ASN A 81 1.66 1.10 -0.10
N THR A 82 0.84 0.28 0.55
CA THR A 82 -0.57 0.07 0.18
C THR A 82 -1.46 0.32 1.39
N VAL A 83 -2.43 1.22 1.24
CA VAL A 83 -3.52 1.38 2.21
C VAL A 83 -4.65 0.46 1.80
N PHE A 84 -4.96 -0.56 2.62
CA PHE A 84 -6.01 -1.52 2.33
C PHE A 84 -7.40 -0.96 2.62
N GLN A 85 -8.40 -1.43 1.89
CA GLN A 85 -9.80 -1.03 2.05
C GLN A 85 -10.36 -1.32 3.47
N ARG A 86 -9.86 -2.36 4.14
CA ARG A 86 -10.16 -2.70 5.54
C ARG A 86 -9.05 -2.27 6.49
N TYR A 87 -8.22 -1.30 6.09
CA TYR A 87 -7.15 -0.64 6.82
C TYR A 87 -6.03 -1.55 7.32
N ALA A 88 -6.25 -2.84 7.53
CA ALA A 88 -5.30 -3.86 8.01
C ALA A 88 -4.54 -3.44 9.30
N LEU A 89 -5.19 -2.69 10.20
CA LEU A 89 -4.63 -2.33 11.48
C LEU A 89 -4.49 -3.56 12.38
N PHE A 90 -3.49 -3.56 13.25
CA PHE A 90 -3.30 -4.58 14.27
C PHE A 90 -4.27 -4.34 15.43
N PRO A 91 -5.32 -5.19 15.62
CA PRO A 91 -6.40 -4.89 16.56
C PRO A 91 -5.98 -5.01 18.03
N HIS A 92 -4.87 -5.70 18.30
CA HIS A 92 -4.30 -5.89 19.62
C HIS A 92 -3.34 -4.77 20.04
N LEU A 93 -2.96 -3.89 19.11
CA LEU A 93 -2.11 -2.73 19.36
C LEU A 93 -2.97 -1.47 19.48
N ASP A 94 -2.49 -0.47 20.20
CA ASP A 94 -3.05 0.87 20.20
C ASP A 94 -2.67 1.67 18.94
N VAL A 95 -3.03 2.94 18.91
CA VAL A 95 -2.74 3.83 17.77
C VAL A 95 -1.25 4.06 17.63
N TYR A 96 -0.56 4.35 18.73
CA TYR A 96 0.88 4.59 18.75
C TYR A 96 1.64 3.38 18.23
N ASP A 97 1.39 2.20 18.78
CA ASP A 97 2.06 0.96 18.41
C ASP A 97 1.76 0.54 16.98
N ASN A 98 0.56 0.82 16.45
CA ASN A 98 0.27 0.58 15.03
C ASN A 98 1.18 1.42 14.13
N ILE A 99 1.41 2.70 14.44
CA ILE A 99 2.27 3.60 13.64
C ILE A 99 3.75 3.24 13.87
N ALA A 100 4.16 2.99 15.11
CA ALA A 100 5.53 2.65 15.48
C ALA A 100 6.00 1.30 14.93
N PHE A 101 5.09 0.40 14.58
CA PHE A 101 5.42 -0.98 14.22
C PHE A 101 6.48 -1.08 13.11
N GLY A 102 6.30 -0.35 12.01
CA GLY A 102 7.25 -0.34 10.89
C GLY A 102 8.60 0.27 11.27
N LEU A 103 8.59 1.31 12.11
CA LEU A 103 9.79 2.00 12.56
C LEU A 103 10.64 1.10 13.49
N ARG A 104 10.00 0.32 14.38
CA ARG A 104 10.67 -0.68 15.20
C ARG A 104 11.30 -1.80 14.36
N LEU A 105 10.60 -2.27 13.31
CA LEU A 105 11.19 -3.24 12.37
C LEU A 105 12.40 -2.68 11.63
N ALA A 106 12.41 -1.37 11.35
CA ALA A 106 13.55 -0.66 10.77
C ALA A 106 14.67 -0.40 11.78
N LYS A 107 14.49 -0.78 13.07
CA LYS A 107 15.45 -0.64 14.16
C LYS A 107 15.84 0.81 14.46
N LEU A 108 14.91 1.75 14.32
CA LEU A 108 15.11 3.12 14.78
C LEU A 108 15.17 3.15 16.31
N SER A 109 15.79 4.20 16.87
CA SER A 109 15.78 4.45 18.33
C SER A 109 14.35 4.82 18.80
N GLU A 110 14.04 4.57 20.08
CA GLU A 110 12.72 4.92 20.64
C GLU A 110 12.48 6.45 20.57
N GLU A 111 13.53 7.27 20.68
CA GLU A 111 13.44 8.74 20.56
C GLU A 111 13.02 9.14 19.14
N GLU A 112 13.65 8.55 18.09
CA GLU A 112 13.26 8.79 16.69
C GLU A 112 11.87 8.27 16.36
N ILE A 113 11.47 7.15 16.99
CA ILE A 113 10.12 6.59 16.81
C ILE A 113 9.08 7.54 17.40
N ASP A 114 9.31 8.02 18.63
CA ASP A 114 8.39 8.93 19.32
C ASP A 114 8.20 10.25 18.56
N GLU A 115 9.30 10.82 18.07
CA GLU A 115 9.26 12.03 17.24
C GLU A 115 8.43 11.81 15.97
N ARG A 116 8.69 10.74 15.21
CA ARG A 116 7.98 10.44 13.95
C ARG A 116 6.51 10.10 14.16
N VAL A 117 6.19 9.33 15.19
CA VAL A 117 4.80 8.98 15.53
C VAL A 117 4.02 10.23 15.90
N THR A 118 4.62 11.11 16.72
CA THR A 118 4.00 12.38 17.12
C THR A 118 3.73 13.26 15.91
N GLU A 119 4.71 13.43 15.01
CA GLU A 119 4.56 14.18 13.76
C GLU A 119 3.43 13.61 12.90
N MET A 120 3.40 12.30 12.70
CA MET A 120 2.36 11.65 11.91
C MET A 120 0.97 11.82 12.51
N LEU A 121 0.83 11.72 13.83
CA LEU A 121 -0.44 11.94 14.51
C LEU A 121 -0.95 13.38 14.36
N GLU A 122 -0.05 14.35 14.33
CA GLU A 122 -0.41 15.75 14.03
C GLU A 122 -0.89 15.90 12.57
N ILE A 123 -0.15 15.35 11.60
CA ILE A 123 -0.49 15.40 10.17
C ILE A 123 -1.86 14.79 9.90
N VAL A 124 -2.18 13.65 10.52
CA VAL A 124 -3.49 12.99 10.32
C VAL A 124 -4.58 13.48 11.28
N SER A 125 -4.32 14.52 12.07
CA SER A 125 -5.26 15.11 13.05
C SER A 125 -5.80 14.09 14.07
N LEU A 126 -4.90 13.30 14.64
CA LEU A 126 -5.20 12.30 15.68
C LEU A 126 -4.33 12.50 16.95
N LYS A 127 -3.81 13.70 17.18
CA LYS A 127 -3.10 14.06 18.42
C LYS A 127 -3.99 13.80 19.64
N GLY A 128 -3.46 13.14 20.67
CA GLY A 128 -4.20 12.72 21.87
C GLY A 128 -4.93 11.39 21.73
N PHE A 129 -4.70 10.65 20.62
CA PHE A 129 -5.28 9.33 20.41
C PHE A 129 -4.26 8.18 20.59
N GLU A 130 -3.03 8.48 20.96
CA GLU A 130 -1.88 7.59 21.03
C GLU A 130 -2.23 6.25 21.71
N ASN A 131 -2.80 6.34 22.91
CA ASN A 131 -3.12 5.19 23.76
C ASN A 131 -4.50 4.56 23.53
N ARG A 132 -5.22 5.00 22.47
CA ARG A 132 -6.53 4.42 22.15
C ARG A 132 -6.39 3.11 21.39
N ARG A 133 -7.24 2.14 21.72
CA ARG A 133 -7.35 0.91 20.92
C ARG A 133 -7.92 1.24 19.55
N VAL A 134 -7.33 0.74 18.49
CA VAL A 134 -7.80 0.97 17.11
C VAL A 134 -9.22 0.47 16.88
N THR A 135 -9.66 -0.54 17.63
CA THR A 135 -11.02 -1.09 17.59
C THR A 135 -12.09 -0.13 18.12
N SER A 136 -11.72 0.86 18.94
CA SER A 136 -12.64 1.88 19.45
C SER A 136 -12.78 3.09 18.54
N LEU A 137 -12.03 3.15 17.45
CA LEU A 137 -12.01 4.25 16.50
C LEU A 137 -13.13 4.13 15.47
N SER A 138 -13.63 5.27 14.98
CA SER A 138 -14.49 5.30 13.79
C SER A 138 -13.73 4.85 12.55
N GLY A 139 -14.43 4.40 11.49
CA GLY A 139 -13.79 3.97 10.25
C GLY A 139 -12.87 5.02 9.63
N GLY A 140 -13.26 6.30 9.63
CA GLY A 140 -12.41 7.38 9.16
C GLY A 140 -11.17 7.63 10.02
N GLN A 141 -11.26 7.42 11.34
CA GLN A 141 -10.10 7.48 12.23
C GLN A 141 -9.16 6.28 11.99
N GLN A 142 -9.69 5.07 11.83
CA GLN A 142 -8.91 3.88 11.48
C GLN A 142 -8.19 4.07 10.14
N GLN A 143 -8.84 4.66 9.15
CA GLN A 143 -8.22 4.97 7.87
C GLN A 143 -7.03 5.93 8.03
N ARG A 144 -7.19 6.97 8.85
CA ARG A 144 -6.10 7.93 9.12
C ARG A 144 -4.93 7.28 9.86
N VAL A 145 -5.16 6.37 10.80
CA VAL A 145 -4.10 5.57 11.42
C VAL A 145 -3.39 4.69 10.39
N ALA A 146 -4.13 4.07 9.46
CA ALA A 146 -3.54 3.25 8.40
C ALA A 146 -2.70 4.06 7.39
N ILE A 147 -3.02 5.35 7.19
CA ILE A 147 -2.23 6.26 6.36
C ILE A 147 -0.94 6.68 7.10
N ALA A 148 -1.02 6.87 8.41
CA ALA A 148 0.11 7.27 9.24
C ALA A 148 1.12 6.14 9.48
N ARG A 149 0.68 4.87 9.37
CA ARG A 149 1.50 3.66 9.52
C ARG A 149 2.33 3.36 8.28
#